data_58fbd0f3663dcf40d64e81ae33dc51a2
#
_entry.id   58fbd0f3663dcf40d64e81ae33dc51a2
#
_cell.length_a   1.000
_cell.length_b   1.000
_cell.length_c   1.000
_cell.angle_alpha   90.00
_cell.angle_beta   90.00
_cell.angle_gamma   90.00
#
_symmetry.space_group_name_H-M   'P 1'
#
loop_
_entity.id
_entity.type
_entity.pdbx_description
1 polymer ?
#
loop_
_entity_poly.entity_id
_entity_poly.type
_entity_poly.pdbx_seq_one_letter_code
_entity_poly.pdbx_strand_id
1 'polypeptide(L)'
;MPRPTKQQIDDEILEAAAHLFARHGLKETSVQRIADTVGYSKTGLLHRFPTKEALQTAVIGRCVEQIHDTASGVADLPPGPQRDRAVLTGLAELAVAQPGTVALLLSSLLAEPESEIGEALAVIGEAIAGAFGDEPHADTERALRVTGALGAVAVASIALCGQLHPGAATRLAEVGFDALGH
;
A
#
# COMPACT_ATOMS: atom_id res chain seq x y z
N MET A 1 -11.08 -25.04 -12.63
CA MET A 1 -10.11 -24.07 -12.09
C MET A 1 -9.36 -24.71 -10.94
N PRO A 2 -8.03 -24.54 -10.82
CA PRO A 2 -7.31 -25.08 -9.68
C PRO A 2 -7.80 -24.41 -8.39
N ARG A 3 -7.80 -25.17 -7.30
CA ARG A 3 -8.19 -24.66 -5.97
C ARG A 3 -7.16 -23.64 -5.51
N PRO A 4 -7.56 -22.46 -4.97
CA PRO A 4 -6.61 -21.46 -4.49
C PRO A 4 -5.70 -22.05 -3.40
N THR A 5 -4.44 -21.65 -3.42
CA THR A 5 -3.45 -22.05 -2.41
C THR A 5 -3.76 -21.36 -1.07
N LYS A 6 -3.15 -21.87 0.02
CA LYS A 6 -3.29 -21.23 1.34
C LYS A 6 -2.82 -19.77 1.28
N GLN A 7 -1.71 -19.50 0.59
CA GLN A 7 -1.14 -18.16 0.42
C GLN A 7 -2.11 -17.23 -0.32
N GLN A 8 -2.67 -17.68 -1.45
CA GLN A 8 -3.63 -16.88 -2.21
C GLN A 8 -4.87 -16.50 -1.41
N ILE A 9 -5.35 -17.42 -0.55
CA ILE A 9 -6.47 -17.13 0.36
C ILE A 9 -6.08 -16.09 1.41
N ASP A 10 -4.89 -16.22 2.01
CA ASP A 10 -4.40 -15.26 3.01
C ASP A 10 -4.23 -13.87 2.38
N ASP A 11 -3.68 -13.80 1.16
CA ASP A 11 -3.53 -12.56 0.39
C ASP A 11 -4.87 -11.87 0.10
N GLU A 12 -5.89 -12.63 -0.29
CA GLU A 12 -7.25 -12.12 -0.54
C GLU A 12 -7.88 -11.56 0.74
N ILE A 13 -7.72 -12.26 1.87
CA ILE A 13 -8.23 -11.81 3.16
C ILE A 13 -7.53 -10.53 3.61
N LEU A 14 -6.20 -10.47 3.51
CA LEU A 14 -5.41 -9.31 3.94
C LEU A 14 -5.72 -8.08 3.07
N GLU A 15 -5.90 -8.24 1.76
CA GLU A 15 -6.26 -7.17 0.85
C GLU A 15 -7.67 -6.61 1.15
N ALA A 16 -8.66 -7.48 1.35
CA ALA A 16 -10.00 -7.06 1.74
C ALA A 16 -10.03 -6.39 3.12
N ALA A 17 -9.24 -6.89 4.06
CA ALA A 17 -9.11 -6.29 5.38
C ALA A 17 -8.47 -4.90 5.30
N ALA A 18 -7.39 -4.73 4.52
CA ALA A 18 -6.74 -3.44 4.29
C ALA A 18 -7.72 -2.41 3.73
N HIS A 19 -8.50 -2.79 2.70
CA HIS A 19 -9.53 -1.92 2.12
C HIS A 19 -10.58 -1.49 3.15
N LEU A 20 -11.07 -2.42 3.98
CA LEU A 20 -12.07 -2.12 5.00
C LEU A 20 -11.50 -1.27 6.14
N PHE A 21 -10.25 -1.50 6.54
CA PHE A 21 -9.56 -0.69 7.54
C PHE A 21 -9.34 0.74 7.04
N ALA A 22 -8.93 0.92 5.78
CA ALA A 22 -8.80 2.23 5.16
C ALA A 22 -10.13 3.02 5.17
N ARG A 23 -11.23 2.31 4.89
CA ARG A 23 -12.55 2.95 4.73
C ARG A 23 -13.27 3.23 6.05
N HIS A 24 -13.12 2.35 7.03
CA HIS A 24 -13.92 2.38 8.26
C HIS A 24 -13.08 2.56 9.53
N GLY A 25 -11.76 2.48 9.40
CA GLY A 25 -10.83 2.46 10.55
C GLY A 25 -10.63 1.07 11.15
N LEU A 26 -9.52 0.92 11.87
CA LEU A 26 -9.15 -0.34 12.51
C LEU A 26 -10.18 -0.77 13.56
N LYS A 27 -10.67 0.15 14.39
CA LYS A 27 -11.60 -0.15 15.49
C LYS A 27 -12.98 -0.54 14.99
N GLU A 28 -13.50 0.18 14.01
CA GLU A 28 -14.87 0.03 13.52
C GLU A 28 -15.08 -1.15 12.56
N THR A 29 -14.00 -1.71 12.03
CA THR A 29 -14.07 -2.88 11.14
C THR A 29 -14.18 -4.17 11.94
N SER A 30 -15.24 -4.93 11.75
CA SER A 30 -15.43 -6.21 12.42
C SER A 30 -14.89 -7.39 11.60
N VAL A 31 -14.42 -8.44 12.29
CA VAL A 31 -14.01 -9.71 11.65
C VAL A 31 -15.13 -10.32 10.81
N GLN A 32 -16.40 -10.18 11.25
CA GLN A 32 -17.55 -10.64 10.47
C GLN A 32 -17.66 -9.93 9.13
N ARG A 33 -17.52 -8.58 9.11
CA ARG A 33 -17.58 -7.80 7.86
C ARG A 33 -16.48 -8.22 6.89
N ILE A 34 -15.26 -8.48 7.38
CA ILE A 34 -14.16 -8.96 6.52
C ILE A 34 -14.50 -10.34 5.95
N ALA A 35 -14.96 -11.28 6.80
CA ALA A 35 -15.34 -12.61 6.38
C ALA A 35 -16.43 -12.57 5.29
N ASP A 36 -17.47 -11.75 5.48
CA ASP A 36 -18.56 -11.58 4.53
C ASP A 36 -18.05 -11.01 3.18
N THR A 37 -17.09 -10.08 3.22
CA THR A 37 -16.51 -9.47 2.00
C THR A 37 -15.77 -10.48 1.14
N VAL A 38 -15.03 -11.41 1.75
CA VAL A 38 -14.26 -12.44 1.04
C VAL A 38 -15.02 -13.75 0.85
N GLY A 39 -16.28 -13.82 1.27
CA GLY A 39 -17.11 -15.04 1.12
C GLY A 39 -16.70 -16.19 2.05
N TYR A 40 -16.03 -15.90 3.17
CA TYR A 40 -15.65 -16.89 4.18
C TYR A 40 -16.56 -16.82 5.41
N SER A 41 -16.63 -17.94 6.16
CA SER A 41 -17.26 -17.90 7.48
C SER A 41 -16.33 -17.20 8.48
N LYS A 42 -16.93 -16.52 9.48
CA LYS A 42 -16.15 -15.92 10.58
C LYS A 42 -15.23 -16.94 11.25
N THR A 43 -15.72 -18.17 11.48
CA THR A 43 -14.92 -19.26 12.07
C THR A 43 -13.74 -19.64 11.17
N GLY A 44 -13.94 -19.71 9.86
CA GLY A 44 -12.88 -20.00 8.88
C GLY A 44 -11.80 -18.91 8.88
N LEU A 45 -12.21 -17.65 8.99
CA LEU A 45 -11.28 -16.53 9.07
C LEU A 45 -10.51 -16.56 10.41
N LEU A 46 -11.19 -16.77 11.54
CA LEU A 46 -10.56 -16.86 12.86
C LEU A 46 -9.64 -18.08 13.01
N HIS A 47 -9.84 -19.13 12.23
CA HIS A 47 -8.88 -20.24 12.19
C HIS A 47 -7.54 -19.84 11.56
N ARG A 48 -7.53 -18.83 10.69
CA ARG A 48 -6.31 -18.29 10.05
C ARG A 48 -5.70 -17.15 10.85
N PHE A 49 -6.54 -16.24 11.31
CA PHE A 49 -6.20 -15.08 12.12
C PHE A 49 -7.01 -15.13 13.41
N PRO A 50 -6.46 -15.67 14.50
CA PRO A 50 -7.21 -16.02 15.71
C PRO A 50 -7.94 -14.86 16.38
N THR A 51 -7.45 -13.65 16.22
CA THR A 51 -8.06 -12.43 16.76
C THR A 51 -8.10 -11.33 15.68
N LYS A 52 -8.85 -10.27 15.95
CA LYS A 52 -8.86 -9.07 15.11
C LYS A 52 -7.49 -8.39 15.09
N GLU A 53 -6.84 -8.34 16.24
CA GLU A 53 -5.50 -7.77 16.42
C GLU A 53 -4.45 -8.56 15.63
N ALA A 54 -4.54 -9.90 15.61
CA ALA A 54 -3.67 -10.74 14.79
C ALA A 54 -3.85 -10.45 13.29
N LEU A 55 -5.09 -10.21 12.85
CA LEU A 55 -5.38 -9.81 11.47
C LEU A 55 -4.85 -8.40 11.16
N GLN A 56 -5.03 -7.44 12.07
CA GLN A 56 -4.47 -6.09 11.94
C GLN A 56 -2.95 -6.13 11.80
N THR A 57 -2.28 -6.84 12.70
CA THR A 57 -0.81 -7.03 12.65
C THR A 57 -0.36 -7.65 11.33
N ALA A 58 -1.08 -8.65 10.83
CA ALA A 58 -0.75 -9.28 9.56
C ALA A 58 -0.94 -8.34 8.36
N VAL A 59 -1.99 -7.51 8.35
CA VAL A 59 -2.22 -6.49 7.30
C VAL A 59 -1.10 -5.45 7.31
N ILE A 60 -0.77 -4.90 8.48
CA ILE A 60 0.27 -3.89 8.63
C ILE A 60 1.64 -4.47 8.25
N GLY A 61 1.96 -5.66 8.75
CA GLY A 61 3.21 -6.35 8.42
C GLY A 61 3.38 -6.54 6.91
N ARG A 62 2.32 -6.95 6.22
CA ARG A 62 2.32 -7.08 4.76
C ARG A 62 2.57 -5.75 4.04
N CYS A 63 1.94 -4.66 4.50
CA CYS A 63 2.18 -3.32 3.93
C CYS A 63 3.66 -2.93 4.07
N VAL A 64 4.24 -3.15 5.25
CA VAL A 64 5.67 -2.87 5.52
C VAL A 64 6.58 -3.71 4.63
N GLU A 65 6.34 -5.02 4.52
CA GLU A 65 7.13 -5.93 3.67
C GLU A 65 7.11 -5.48 2.21
N GLN A 66 5.95 -5.14 1.66
CA GLN A 66 5.81 -4.75 0.26
C GLN A 66 6.54 -3.44 -0.07
N ILE A 67 6.49 -2.46 0.83
CA ILE A 67 7.25 -1.22 0.67
C ILE A 67 8.74 -1.47 0.82
N HIS A 68 9.14 -2.32 1.77
CA HIS A 68 10.53 -2.70 1.95
C HIS A 68 11.09 -3.43 0.71
N ASP A 69 10.32 -4.34 0.11
CA ASP A 69 10.71 -5.05 -1.11
C ASP A 69 10.92 -4.08 -2.28
N THR A 70 9.99 -3.10 -2.43
CA THR A 70 10.12 -2.05 -3.43
C THR A 70 11.39 -1.21 -3.20
N ALA A 71 11.64 -0.79 -1.97
CA ALA A 71 12.83 -0.02 -1.61
C ALA A 71 14.13 -0.80 -1.83
N SER A 72 14.14 -2.08 -1.47
CA SER A 72 15.29 -2.98 -1.64
C SER A 72 15.61 -3.22 -3.11
N GLY A 73 14.60 -3.32 -3.96
CA GLY A 73 14.75 -3.51 -5.40
C GLY A 73 15.45 -2.35 -6.12
N VAL A 74 15.52 -1.18 -5.49
CA VAL A 74 16.15 0.02 -6.06
C VAL A 74 17.41 0.47 -5.30
N ALA A 75 17.81 -0.26 -4.27
CA ALA A 75 18.88 0.16 -3.35
C ALA A 75 20.23 0.40 -4.06
N ASP A 76 20.54 -0.39 -5.10
CA ASP A 76 21.78 -0.28 -5.87
C ASP A 76 21.76 0.86 -6.90
N LEU A 77 20.62 1.50 -7.14
CA LEU A 77 20.52 2.62 -8.07
C LEU A 77 20.92 3.93 -7.36
N PRO A 78 21.76 4.76 -7.99
CA PRO A 78 22.06 6.07 -7.44
C PRO A 78 20.81 6.97 -7.41
N PRO A 79 20.70 7.92 -6.44
CA PRO A 79 19.62 8.91 -6.47
C PRO A 79 19.52 9.63 -7.82
N GLY A 80 18.30 9.83 -8.30
CA GLY A 80 18.04 10.51 -9.57
C GLY A 80 16.93 9.86 -10.41
N PRO A 81 16.70 10.33 -11.65
CA PRO A 81 15.54 9.98 -12.46
C PRO A 81 15.36 8.48 -12.71
N GLN A 82 16.46 7.73 -12.81
CA GLN A 82 16.38 6.28 -13.03
C GLN A 82 15.85 5.57 -11.80
N ARG A 83 16.32 5.94 -10.61
CA ARG A 83 15.84 5.40 -9.33
C ARG A 83 14.39 5.80 -9.10
N ASP A 84 14.05 7.06 -9.31
CA ASP A 84 12.69 7.58 -9.17
C ASP A 84 11.69 6.80 -10.03
N ARG A 85 12.03 6.57 -11.30
CA ARG A 85 11.21 5.77 -12.21
C ARG A 85 11.05 4.33 -11.72
N ALA A 86 12.10 3.72 -11.22
CA ALA A 86 12.04 2.34 -10.71
C ALA A 86 11.16 2.23 -9.45
N VAL A 87 11.28 3.18 -8.52
CA VAL A 87 10.41 3.26 -7.32
C VAL A 87 8.95 3.41 -7.73
N LEU A 88 8.65 4.37 -8.60
CA LEU A 88 7.28 4.63 -9.05
C LEU A 88 6.69 3.45 -9.83
N THR A 89 7.52 2.71 -10.57
CA THR A 89 7.07 1.48 -11.25
C THR A 89 6.66 0.42 -10.23
N GLY A 90 7.48 0.14 -9.22
CA GLY A 90 7.15 -0.83 -8.17
C GLY A 90 5.90 -0.43 -7.37
N LEU A 91 5.79 0.86 -7.01
CA LEU A 91 4.61 1.38 -6.31
C LEU A 91 3.34 1.34 -7.17
N ALA A 92 3.45 1.60 -8.47
CA ALA A 92 2.32 1.52 -9.40
C ALA A 92 1.87 0.07 -9.63
N GLU A 93 2.81 -0.87 -9.70
CA GLU A 93 2.50 -2.31 -9.76
C GLU A 93 1.75 -2.76 -8.50
N LEU A 94 2.24 -2.34 -7.32
CA LEU A 94 1.56 -2.58 -6.05
C LEU A 94 0.15 -1.98 -6.05
N ALA A 95 0.01 -0.74 -6.53
CA ALA A 95 -1.26 -0.03 -6.54
C ALA A 95 -2.32 -0.68 -7.45
N VAL A 96 -1.90 -1.27 -8.56
CA VAL A 96 -2.80 -2.02 -9.46
C VAL A 96 -3.15 -3.40 -8.88
N ALA A 97 -2.16 -4.08 -8.28
CA ALA A 97 -2.35 -5.42 -7.74
C ALA A 97 -3.13 -5.42 -6.41
N GLN A 98 -2.95 -4.38 -5.59
CA GLN A 98 -3.43 -4.34 -4.20
C GLN A 98 -3.97 -2.95 -3.82
N PRO A 99 -5.09 -2.53 -4.42
CA PRO A 99 -5.69 -1.21 -4.17
C PRO A 99 -6.13 -0.99 -2.71
N GLY A 100 -6.49 -2.04 -1.99
CA GLY A 100 -6.83 -1.97 -0.57
C GLY A 100 -5.63 -1.64 0.31
N THR A 101 -4.48 -2.25 0.03
CA THR A 101 -3.20 -1.91 0.67
C THR A 101 -2.86 -0.45 0.45
N VAL A 102 -2.95 0.04 -0.80
CA VAL A 102 -2.65 1.44 -1.13
C VAL A 102 -3.65 2.41 -0.49
N ALA A 103 -4.92 2.04 -0.42
CA ALA A 103 -5.93 2.84 0.30
C ALA A 103 -5.60 2.97 1.80
N LEU A 104 -5.10 1.89 2.43
CA LEU A 104 -4.68 1.93 3.83
C LEU A 104 -3.43 2.82 4.01
N LEU A 105 -2.44 2.72 3.13
CA LEU A 105 -1.27 3.58 3.13
C LEU A 105 -1.64 5.05 2.94
N LEU A 106 -2.55 5.36 2.01
CA LEU A 106 -3.03 6.72 1.81
C LEU A 106 -3.79 7.25 3.04
N SER A 107 -4.61 6.40 3.69
CA SER A 107 -5.32 6.80 4.90
C SER A 107 -4.39 7.13 6.06
N SER A 108 -3.22 6.51 6.13
CA SER A 108 -2.22 6.81 7.17
C SER A 108 -1.56 8.18 6.99
N LEU A 109 -1.38 8.61 5.73
CA LEU A 109 -0.85 9.95 5.43
C LEU A 109 -1.79 11.08 5.86
N LEU A 110 -3.09 10.78 5.97
CA LEU A 110 -4.15 11.72 6.36
C LEU A 110 -4.53 11.56 7.84
N ALA A 111 -4.00 10.54 8.51
CA ALA A 111 -4.27 10.27 9.91
C ALA A 111 -3.42 11.15 10.82
N GLU A 112 -3.92 11.43 12.03
CA GLU A 112 -3.09 12.05 13.06
C GLU A 112 -1.93 11.12 13.43
N PRO A 113 -0.69 11.63 13.60
CA PRO A 113 0.49 10.81 13.89
C PRO A 113 0.33 9.92 15.12
N GLU A 114 -0.39 10.40 16.15
CA GLU A 114 -0.68 9.67 17.39
C GLU A 114 -1.84 8.68 17.27
N SER A 115 -2.43 8.57 16.08
CA SER A 115 -3.48 7.56 15.83
C SER A 115 -2.87 6.17 15.68
N GLU A 116 -3.66 5.14 16.00
CA GLU A 116 -3.25 3.73 15.88
C GLU A 116 -2.73 3.37 14.47
N ILE A 117 -3.33 3.94 13.43
CA ILE A 117 -2.88 3.76 12.04
C ILE A 117 -1.60 4.58 11.79
N GLY A 118 -1.53 5.83 12.27
CA GLY A 118 -0.37 6.69 12.10
C GLY A 118 0.88 6.08 12.71
N GLU A 119 0.81 5.63 13.96
CA GLU A 119 1.92 4.95 14.65
C GLU A 119 2.36 3.67 13.94
N ALA A 120 1.39 2.82 13.56
CA ALA A 120 1.68 1.52 12.93
C ALA A 120 2.34 1.65 11.55
N LEU A 121 2.05 2.72 10.81
CA LEU A 121 2.53 2.93 9.43
C LEU A 121 3.60 4.04 9.31
N ALA A 122 4.03 4.66 10.43
CA ALA A 122 5.08 5.67 10.43
C ALA A 122 6.39 5.19 9.77
N VAL A 123 6.77 3.93 10.02
CA VAL A 123 7.96 3.29 9.44
C VAL A 123 7.93 3.26 7.91
N ILE A 124 6.73 3.24 7.31
CA ILE A 124 6.56 3.17 5.86
C ILE A 124 6.95 4.49 5.20
N GLY A 125 6.65 5.62 5.82
CA GLY A 125 7.03 6.93 5.32
C GLY A 125 8.55 7.08 5.16
N GLU A 126 9.31 6.61 6.15
CA GLU A 126 10.78 6.60 6.10
C GLU A 126 11.30 5.64 5.02
N ALA A 127 10.71 4.46 4.89
CA ALA A 127 11.10 3.50 3.87
C ALA A 127 10.85 4.03 2.45
N ILE A 128 9.73 4.71 2.22
CA ILE A 128 9.41 5.34 0.94
C ILE A 128 10.40 6.48 0.64
N ALA A 129 10.65 7.39 1.59
CA ALA A 129 11.62 8.48 1.41
C ALA A 129 13.01 7.90 1.08
N GLY A 130 13.47 6.90 1.82
CA GLY A 130 14.73 6.20 1.56
C GLY A 130 14.78 5.53 0.19
N ALA A 131 13.64 5.01 -0.32
CA ALA A 131 13.57 4.44 -1.67
C ALA A 131 13.86 5.48 -2.75
N PHE A 132 13.43 6.72 -2.59
CA PHE A 132 13.78 7.83 -3.50
C PHE A 132 15.21 8.35 -3.32
N GLY A 133 15.93 7.86 -2.32
CA GLY A 133 17.30 8.33 -2.00
C GLY A 133 17.31 9.68 -1.32
N ASP A 134 16.20 10.12 -0.79
CA ASP A 134 16.07 11.40 -0.10
C ASP A 134 16.39 11.21 1.38
N GLU A 135 17.19 12.14 1.93
CA GLU A 135 17.28 12.26 3.38
C GLU A 135 15.99 12.91 3.90
N PRO A 136 15.41 12.38 5.00
CA PRO A 136 14.24 13.00 5.59
C PRO A 136 14.52 14.48 5.86
N HIS A 137 13.71 15.39 5.28
CA HIS A 137 13.73 16.84 5.50
C HIS A 137 14.81 17.65 4.76
N ALA A 138 15.55 17.09 3.80
CA ALA A 138 16.65 17.84 3.15
C ALA A 138 16.15 18.91 2.16
N ASP A 139 15.06 18.67 1.43
CA ASP A 139 14.53 19.61 0.43
C ASP A 139 12.99 19.59 0.40
N THR A 140 12.38 20.70 0.80
CA THR A 140 10.92 20.85 0.81
C THR A 140 10.30 20.74 -0.58
N GLU A 141 10.95 21.26 -1.63
CA GLU A 141 10.42 21.16 -3.01
C GLU A 141 10.42 19.70 -3.47
N ARG A 142 11.49 18.97 -3.21
CA ARG A 142 11.60 17.55 -3.51
C ARG A 142 10.52 16.74 -2.75
N ALA A 143 10.35 17.01 -1.46
CA ALA A 143 9.35 16.37 -0.63
C ALA A 143 7.92 16.60 -1.16
N LEU A 144 7.60 17.83 -1.59
CA LEU A 144 6.30 18.15 -2.21
C LEU A 144 6.09 17.38 -3.51
N ARG A 145 7.10 17.28 -4.37
CA ARG A 145 7.05 16.54 -5.64
C ARG A 145 6.85 15.04 -5.40
N VAL A 146 7.62 14.45 -4.47
CA VAL A 146 7.49 13.03 -4.09
C VAL A 146 6.08 12.76 -3.53
N THR A 147 5.60 13.61 -2.62
CA THR A 147 4.24 13.47 -2.05
C THR A 147 3.17 13.60 -3.15
N GLY A 148 3.34 14.54 -4.08
CA GLY A 148 2.44 14.72 -5.21
C GLY A 148 2.42 13.50 -6.14
N ALA A 149 3.58 12.94 -6.46
CA ALA A 149 3.72 11.74 -7.28
C ALA A 149 3.07 10.52 -6.63
N LEU A 150 3.32 10.31 -5.33
CA LEU A 150 2.70 9.24 -4.55
C LEU A 150 1.17 9.40 -4.49
N GLY A 151 0.70 10.63 -4.26
CA GLY A 151 -0.72 10.95 -4.26
C GLY A 151 -1.37 10.69 -5.61
N ALA A 152 -0.72 11.07 -6.71
CA ALA A 152 -1.22 10.82 -8.07
C ALA A 152 -1.38 9.32 -8.34
N VAL A 153 -0.36 8.51 -8.02
CA VAL A 153 -0.41 7.05 -8.19
C VAL A 153 -1.50 6.43 -7.31
N ALA A 154 -1.51 6.77 -6.02
CA ALA A 154 -2.44 6.17 -5.06
C ALA A 154 -3.90 6.57 -5.35
N VAL A 155 -4.18 7.84 -5.55
CA VAL A 155 -5.55 8.32 -5.80
C VAL A 155 -6.08 7.79 -7.12
N ALA A 156 -5.27 7.83 -8.19
CA ALA A 156 -5.70 7.33 -9.49
C ALA A 156 -5.98 5.83 -9.47
N SER A 157 -5.14 5.03 -8.79
CA SER A 157 -5.36 3.58 -8.68
C SER A 157 -6.64 3.24 -7.93
N ILE A 158 -6.95 3.95 -6.84
CA ILE A 158 -8.16 3.73 -6.06
C ILE A 158 -9.42 4.21 -6.82
N ALA A 159 -9.37 5.42 -7.38
CA ALA A 159 -10.51 6.02 -8.08
C ALA A 159 -10.90 5.24 -9.34
N LEU A 160 -9.92 4.64 -10.03
CA LEU A 160 -10.12 3.88 -11.25
C LEU A 160 -10.09 2.37 -11.03
N CYS A 161 -10.10 1.92 -9.78
CA CYS A 161 -10.13 0.49 -9.43
C CYS A 161 -11.29 -0.20 -10.18
N GLY A 162 -10.99 -1.32 -10.85
CA GLY A 162 -11.95 -2.04 -11.70
C GLY A 162 -12.06 -1.52 -13.15
N GLN A 163 -11.46 -0.36 -13.47
CA GLN A 163 -11.34 0.15 -14.83
C GLN A 163 -9.91 0.04 -15.38
N LEU A 164 -8.96 -0.34 -14.51
CA LEU A 164 -7.56 -0.47 -14.89
C LEU A 164 -7.36 -1.73 -15.74
N HIS A 165 -6.72 -1.55 -16.90
CA HIS A 165 -6.39 -2.61 -17.84
C HIS A 165 -4.94 -3.09 -17.67
N PRO A 166 -4.55 -4.25 -18.27
CA PRO A 166 -3.15 -4.63 -18.38
C PRO A 166 -2.30 -3.46 -18.93
N GLY A 167 -1.20 -3.14 -18.24
CA GLY A 167 -0.35 -1.96 -18.57
C GLY A 167 -0.74 -0.66 -17.83
N ALA A 168 -1.76 -0.65 -16.98
CA ALA A 168 -2.12 0.51 -16.18
C ALA A 168 -0.99 0.92 -15.22
N ALA A 169 -0.25 -0.05 -14.67
CA ALA A 169 0.88 0.23 -13.79
C ALA A 169 1.93 1.12 -14.48
N THR A 170 2.29 0.82 -15.72
CA THR A 170 3.23 1.65 -16.50
C THR A 170 2.73 3.10 -16.64
N ARG A 171 1.45 3.28 -16.94
CA ARG A 171 0.87 4.63 -17.09
C ARG A 171 0.80 5.37 -15.75
N LEU A 172 0.47 4.68 -14.68
CA LEU A 172 0.48 5.25 -13.32
C LEU A 172 1.88 5.69 -12.93
N ALA A 173 2.89 4.86 -13.23
CA ALA A 173 4.29 5.20 -12.98
C ALA A 173 4.72 6.44 -13.81
N GLU A 174 4.30 6.55 -15.05
CA GLU A 174 4.57 7.74 -15.90
C GLU A 174 3.93 9.00 -15.31
N VAL A 175 2.66 8.94 -14.90
CA VAL A 175 1.98 10.07 -14.24
C VAL A 175 2.71 10.49 -12.96
N GLY A 176 3.13 9.54 -12.14
CA GLY A 176 3.93 9.84 -10.97
C GLY A 176 5.29 10.46 -11.32
N PHE A 177 5.95 9.98 -12.37
CA PHE A 177 7.24 10.47 -12.82
C PHE A 177 7.16 11.91 -13.35
N ASP A 178 6.12 12.23 -14.11
CA ASP A 178 5.85 13.60 -14.57
C ASP A 178 5.58 14.54 -13.39
N ALA A 179 4.88 14.06 -12.34
CA ALA A 179 4.62 14.83 -11.12
C ALA A 179 5.90 15.13 -10.33
N LEU A 180 6.94 14.28 -10.44
CA LEU A 180 8.27 14.57 -9.88
C LEU A 180 8.99 15.71 -10.61
N GLY A 181 8.55 16.06 -11.83
CA GLY A 181 9.13 17.15 -12.63
C GLY A 181 10.28 16.68 -13.53
N HIS A 182 10.24 15.44 -13.95
CA HIS A 182 11.17 14.86 -14.93
C HIS A 182 10.59 14.88 -16.31
#